data_a9845df13a231eb2d14971c856f4b25b
#
_entry.id   a9845df13a231eb2d14971c856f4b25b
#
_cell.length_a   1.000
_cell.length_b   1.000
_cell.length_c   1.000
_cell.angle_alpha   90.00
_cell.angle_beta   90.00
_cell.angle_gamma   90.00
#
_symmetry.space_group_name_H-M   'P 1'
#
loop_
_entity.id
_entity.type
_entity.pdbx_description
1 polymer ?
#
loop_
_entity_poly.entity_id
_entity_poly.type
_entity_poly.pdbx_seq_one_letter_code
_entity_poly.pdbx_strand_id
1 'polypeptide(L)'
;MTAGNASGLNDGAAAVLIMKESKAKDLGLEIMANIVSWSSVGVDPSIMGIGPVPAVQKALKNANWKIDDLDLIEANEAFAAQSIAVVRELGFDMRRVNVNGGAIALGHPIGASGARVLVSLVHELIRQDKNKGIATLCIGGGQGVAMCIERVK
;
A
#
# COMPACT_ATOMS: atom_id res chain seq x y z
N MET A 1 -6.03 22.09 4.47
CA MET A 1 -5.98 21.32 3.21
C MET A 1 -6.79 22.07 2.17
N THR A 2 -6.35 22.05 0.93
CA THR A 2 -6.98 22.71 -0.22
C THR A 2 -7.09 21.73 -1.38
N ALA A 3 -7.85 22.07 -2.42
CA ALA A 3 -7.94 21.23 -3.62
C ALA A 3 -6.58 21.00 -4.30
N GLY A 4 -5.62 21.91 -4.12
CA GLY A 4 -4.27 21.78 -4.70
C GLY A 4 -3.34 20.81 -3.98
N ASN A 5 -3.69 20.32 -2.78
CA ASN A 5 -2.87 19.41 -1.97
C ASN A 5 -3.67 18.22 -1.41
N ALA A 6 -4.74 17.86 -2.10
CA ALA A 6 -5.57 16.69 -1.83
C ALA A 6 -5.73 15.88 -3.12
N SER A 7 -5.99 14.59 -3.00
CA SER A 7 -6.35 13.76 -4.14
C SER A 7 -7.71 14.17 -4.71
N GLY A 8 -7.88 14.03 -6.01
CA GLY A 8 -9.20 14.18 -6.65
C GLY A 8 -10.11 12.98 -6.37
N LEU A 9 -11.43 13.18 -6.46
CA LEU A 9 -12.39 12.10 -6.58
C LEU A 9 -12.41 11.66 -8.04
N ASN A 10 -12.14 10.39 -8.29
CA ASN A 10 -11.93 9.88 -9.63
C ASN A 10 -12.65 8.54 -9.81
N ASP A 11 -12.99 8.24 -11.05
CA ASP A 11 -13.39 6.90 -11.45
C ASP A 11 -12.15 6.04 -11.71
N GLY A 12 -12.26 4.76 -11.42
CA GLY A 12 -11.19 3.81 -11.65
C GLY A 12 -11.60 2.39 -11.25
N ALA A 13 -10.90 1.43 -11.83
CA ALA A 13 -11.05 0.02 -11.50
C ALA A 13 -9.68 -0.66 -11.46
N ALA A 14 -9.55 -1.65 -10.59
CA ALA A 14 -8.40 -2.55 -10.54
C ALA A 14 -8.87 -3.94 -10.12
N ALA A 15 -8.20 -4.97 -10.61
CA ALA A 15 -8.52 -6.35 -10.28
C ALA A 15 -7.25 -7.12 -9.93
N VAL A 16 -7.35 -8.02 -8.96
CA VAL A 16 -6.31 -8.96 -8.59
C VAL A 16 -6.90 -10.36 -8.53
N LEU A 17 -6.18 -11.35 -9.02
CA LEU A 17 -6.53 -12.76 -8.86
C LEU A 17 -5.79 -13.30 -7.63
N ILE A 18 -6.55 -13.69 -6.61
CA ILE A 18 -6.01 -14.19 -5.35
C ILE A 18 -6.43 -15.63 -5.15
N MET A 19 -5.48 -16.47 -4.81
CA MET A 19 -5.72 -17.88 -4.48
C MET A 19 -4.61 -18.44 -3.60
N LYS A 20 -4.80 -19.66 -3.11
CA LYS A 20 -3.71 -20.40 -2.44
C LYS A 20 -2.61 -20.70 -3.44
N GLU A 21 -1.35 -20.61 -2.99
CA GLU A 21 -0.17 -20.94 -3.80
C GLU A 21 -0.27 -22.36 -4.43
N SER A 22 -0.68 -23.35 -3.64
CA SER A 22 -0.90 -24.71 -4.14
C SER A 22 -1.86 -24.75 -5.32
N LYS A 23 -2.97 -23.98 -5.25
CA LYS A 23 -3.97 -23.92 -6.32
C LYS A 23 -3.42 -23.25 -7.59
N ALA A 24 -2.61 -22.20 -7.44
CA ALA A 24 -1.96 -21.57 -8.58
C ALA A 24 -1.01 -22.54 -9.28
N LYS A 25 -0.22 -23.28 -8.52
CA LYS A 25 0.69 -24.33 -9.05
C LYS A 25 -0.09 -25.46 -9.76
N ASP A 26 -1.18 -25.94 -9.16
CA ASP A 26 -2.04 -26.98 -9.76
C ASP A 26 -2.64 -26.55 -11.11
N LEU A 27 -2.91 -25.24 -11.26
CA LEU A 27 -3.45 -24.65 -12.49
C LEU A 27 -2.36 -24.19 -13.47
N GLY A 28 -1.08 -24.32 -13.14
CA GLY A 28 0.03 -23.88 -13.97
C GLY A 28 0.08 -22.34 -14.13
N LEU A 29 -0.44 -21.58 -13.16
CA LEU A 29 -0.46 -20.12 -13.19
C LEU A 29 0.83 -19.55 -12.63
N GLU A 30 1.31 -18.49 -13.27
CA GLU A 30 2.42 -17.71 -12.76
C GLU A 30 2.01 -16.95 -11.49
N ILE A 31 2.83 -17.06 -10.44
CA ILE A 31 2.62 -16.34 -9.18
C ILE A 31 3.50 -15.10 -9.19
N MET A 32 2.89 -13.93 -9.26
CA MET A 32 3.62 -12.67 -9.30
C MET A 32 4.19 -12.29 -7.93
N ALA A 33 3.41 -12.49 -6.86
CA ALA A 33 3.80 -12.20 -5.49
C ALA A 33 3.01 -13.03 -4.48
N ASN A 34 3.61 -13.24 -3.31
CA ASN A 34 2.94 -13.83 -2.15
C ASN A 34 2.49 -12.73 -1.19
N ILE A 35 1.28 -12.85 -0.65
CA ILE A 35 0.82 -12.04 0.49
C ILE A 35 1.47 -12.64 1.75
N VAL A 36 2.39 -11.90 2.36
CA VAL A 36 3.14 -12.35 3.54
C VAL A 36 2.37 -12.04 4.81
N SER A 37 1.82 -10.85 4.90
CA SER A 37 1.00 -10.43 6.03
C SER A 37 0.07 -9.28 5.65
N TRP A 38 -0.91 -9.05 6.50
CA TRP A 38 -1.78 -7.89 6.40
C TRP A 38 -2.27 -7.45 7.77
N SER A 39 -2.77 -6.23 7.84
CA SER A 39 -3.38 -5.68 9.06
C SER A 39 -4.51 -4.72 8.71
N SER A 40 -5.46 -4.65 9.63
CA SER A 40 -6.45 -3.58 9.73
C SER A 40 -6.44 -3.09 11.17
N VAL A 41 -6.54 -1.77 11.36
CA VAL A 41 -6.48 -1.13 12.67
C VAL A 41 -7.47 0.01 12.73
N GLY A 42 -7.91 0.36 13.96
CA GLY A 42 -8.68 1.55 14.24
C GLY A 42 -7.80 2.65 14.84
N VAL A 43 -8.12 3.89 14.54
CA VAL A 43 -7.57 5.10 15.17
C VAL A 43 -8.71 6.06 15.45
N ASP A 44 -8.47 7.10 16.23
CA ASP A 44 -9.47 8.16 16.45
C ASP A 44 -9.88 8.76 15.08
N PRO A 45 -11.21 8.85 14.78
CA PRO A 45 -11.70 9.40 13.52
C PRO A 45 -11.19 10.81 13.20
N SER A 46 -10.92 11.64 14.22
CA SER A 46 -10.41 13.01 14.06
C SER A 46 -9.01 13.06 13.45
N ILE A 47 -8.25 11.97 13.56
CA ILE A 47 -6.89 11.80 13.02
C ILE A 47 -6.81 10.61 12.05
N MET A 48 -7.88 10.32 11.32
CA MET A 48 -7.97 9.14 10.46
C MET A 48 -6.79 8.99 9.49
N GLY A 49 -6.19 10.08 9.07
CA GLY A 49 -5.05 10.10 8.16
C GLY A 49 -3.79 9.38 8.68
N ILE A 50 -3.67 9.22 10.01
CA ILE A 50 -2.58 8.48 10.66
C ILE A 50 -2.81 6.96 10.71
N GLY A 51 -4.00 6.48 10.34
CA GLY A 51 -4.31 5.05 10.31
C GLY A 51 -3.25 4.15 9.66
N PRO A 52 -2.56 4.56 8.58
CA PRO A 52 -1.45 3.79 8.00
C PRO A 52 -0.32 3.48 8.98
N VAL A 53 -0.02 4.37 9.95
CA VAL A 53 1.11 4.18 10.87
C VAL A 53 0.97 2.90 11.69
N PRO A 54 -0.05 2.73 12.55
CA PRO A 54 -0.22 1.49 13.30
C PRO A 54 -0.54 0.29 12.40
N ALA A 55 -1.14 0.50 11.22
CA ALA A 55 -1.38 -0.58 10.28
C ALA A 55 -0.07 -1.16 9.73
N VAL A 56 0.84 -0.31 9.25
CA VAL A 56 2.16 -0.70 8.76
C VAL A 56 2.96 -1.40 9.86
N GLN A 57 3.04 -0.80 11.05
CA GLN A 57 3.77 -1.40 12.19
C GLN A 57 3.26 -2.81 12.50
N LYS A 58 1.94 -3.00 12.53
CA LYS A 58 1.33 -4.31 12.77
C LYS A 58 1.58 -5.31 11.64
N ALA A 59 1.47 -4.88 10.37
CA ALA A 59 1.74 -5.74 9.22
C ALA A 59 3.20 -6.18 9.19
N LEU A 60 4.16 -5.27 9.40
CA LEU A 60 5.57 -5.58 9.47
C LEU A 60 5.89 -6.54 10.62
N LYS A 61 5.32 -6.31 11.80
CA LYS A 61 5.45 -7.24 12.94
C LYS A 61 4.96 -8.65 12.58
N ASN A 62 3.80 -8.76 11.94
CA ASN A 62 3.25 -10.04 11.50
C ASN A 62 4.11 -10.75 10.45
N ALA A 63 4.77 -9.98 9.57
CA ALA A 63 5.70 -10.48 8.58
C ALA A 63 7.09 -10.82 9.16
N ASN A 64 7.37 -10.41 10.39
CA ASN A 64 8.71 -10.41 10.98
C ASN A 64 9.72 -9.59 10.13
N TRP A 65 9.26 -8.46 9.59
CA TRP A 65 10.05 -7.53 8.80
C TRP A 65 10.27 -6.21 9.53
N LYS A 66 11.33 -5.51 9.13
CA LYS A 66 11.62 -4.12 9.51
C LYS A 66 11.32 -3.19 8.34
N ILE A 67 11.21 -1.89 8.60
CA ILE A 67 11.01 -0.88 7.56
C ILE A 67 12.16 -0.89 6.55
N ASP A 68 13.39 -1.09 7.00
CA ASP A 68 14.57 -1.14 6.15
C ASP A 68 14.60 -2.33 5.19
N ASP A 69 13.85 -3.39 5.49
CA ASP A 69 13.71 -4.56 4.62
C ASP A 69 12.83 -4.29 3.38
N LEU A 70 12.07 -3.19 3.39
CA LEU A 70 11.17 -2.84 2.29
C LEU A 70 11.95 -2.25 1.12
N ASP A 71 11.77 -2.80 -0.05
CA ASP A 71 12.31 -2.25 -1.30
C ASP A 71 11.44 -1.13 -1.85
N LEU A 72 10.11 -1.32 -1.84
CA LEU A 72 9.12 -0.38 -2.37
C LEU A 72 7.92 -0.24 -1.44
N ILE A 73 7.32 0.95 -1.47
CA ILE A 73 6.19 1.33 -0.63
C ILE A 73 5.16 2.04 -1.50
N GLU A 74 3.94 1.57 -1.49
CA GLU A 74 2.78 2.28 -2.02
C GLU A 74 1.90 2.75 -0.86
N ALA A 75 1.94 4.04 -0.58
CA ALA A 75 1.16 4.70 0.47
C ALA A 75 0.16 5.66 -0.19
N ASN A 76 -1.13 5.39 -0.05
CA ASN A 76 -2.15 6.20 -0.71
C ASN A 76 -2.15 7.65 -0.21
N GLU A 77 -2.06 8.59 -1.13
CA GLU A 77 -2.04 10.03 -0.86
C GLU A 77 -3.46 10.61 -0.86
N ALA A 78 -4.24 10.34 0.18
CA ALA A 78 -5.53 11.01 0.32
C ALA A 78 -5.36 12.54 0.44
N PHE A 79 -4.33 12.97 1.19
CA PHE A 79 -3.95 14.37 1.40
C PHE A 79 -2.43 14.48 1.54
N ALA A 80 -1.83 15.56 1.01
CA ALA A 80 -0.37 15.76 1.11
C ALA A 80 0.11 15.85 2.56
N ALA A 81 -0.58 16.60 3.41
CA ALA A 81 -0.21 16.74 4.82
C ALA A 81 -0.27 15.40 5.56
N GLN A 82 -1.29 14.59 5.28
CA GLN A 82 -1.45 13.24 5.83
C GLN A 82 -0.32 12.31 5.37
N SER A 83 0.02 12.33 4.08
CA SER A 83 1.11 11.51 3.53
C SER A 83 2.46 11.87 4.14
N ILE A 84 2.75 13.18 4.29
CA ILE A 84 3.97 13.65 4.96
C ILE A 84 4.02 13.18 6.42
N ALA A 85 2.91 13.24 7.14
CA ALA A 85 2.86 12.79 8.53
C ALA A 85 3.15 11.28 8.63
N VAL A 86 2.52 10.46 7.78
CA VAL A 86 2.75 9.00 7.74
C VAL A 86 4.21 8.67 7.41
N VAL A 87 4.78 9.31 6.38
CA VAL A 87 6.18 9.10 5.97
C VAL A 87 7.15 9.44 7.10
N ARG A 88 6.94 10.58 7.78
CA ARG A 88 7.78 11.01 8.90
C ARG A 88 7.68 10.09 10.09
N GLU A 89 6.47 9.71 10.48
CA GLU A 89 6.22 8.86 11.65
C GLU A 89 6.79 7.46 11.47
N LEU A 90 6.72 6.91 10.25
CA LEU A 90 7.27 5.60 9.92
C LEU A 90 8.75 5.63 9.53
N GLY A 91 9.33 6.81 9.29
CA GLY A 91 10.70 6.92 8.81
C GLY A 91 10.91 6.36 7.39
N PHE A 92 9.90 6.45 6.53
CA PHE A 92 10.00 5.95 5.17
C PHE A 92 11.01 6.75 4.33
N ASP A 93 11.84 6.06 3.57
CA ASP A 93 12.69 6.67 2.54
C ASP A 93 11.83 7.06 1.32
N MET A 94 11.67 8.36 1.09
CA MET A 94 10.86 8.91 -0.01
C MET A 94 11.27 8.40 -1.40
N ARG A 95 12.51 7.95 -1.57
CA ARG A 95 12.97 7.35 -2.84
C ARG A 95 12.33 6.01 -3.15
N ARG A 96 11.69 5.39 -2.15
CA ARG A 96 11.01 4.09 -2.24
C ARG A 96 9.48 4.22 -2.19
N VAL A 97 8.95 5.43 -1.94
CA VAL A 97 7.53 5.68 -1.76
C VAL A 97 6.90 6.20 -3.05
N ASN A 98 5.84 5.55 -3.51
CA ASN A 98 5.02 5.98 -4.66
C ASN A 98 5.89 6.37 -5.87
N VAL A 99 6.83 5.53 -6.23
CA VAL A 99 7.87 5.84 -7.23
C VAL A 99 7.32 6.14 -8.63
N ASN A 100 6.08 5.79 -8.90
CA ASN A 100 5.36 6.11 -10.14
C ASN A 100 4.32 7.24 -9.96
N GLY A 101 4.40 7.98 -8.86
CA GLY A 101 3.41 8.99 -8.48
C GLY A 101 2.31 8.43 -7.59
N GLY A 102 1.72 9.29 -6.78
CA GLY A 102 0.65 8.97 -5.84
C GLY A 102 -0.71 9.54 -6.25
N ALA A 103 -1.70 9.37 -5.39
CA ALA A 103 -3.10 9.72 -5.69
C ALA A 103 -3.35 11.23 -5.91
N ILE A 104 -2.49 12.12 -5.41
CA ILE A 104 -2.61 13.56 -5.67
C ILE A 104 -2.41 13.83 -7.17
N ALA A 105 -1.48 13.14 -7.81
CA ALA A 105 -1.22 13.29 -9.24
C ALA A 105 -2.12 12.38 -10.11
N LEU A 106 -2.32 11.12 -9.68
CA LEU A 106 -2.98 10.08 -10.47
C LEU A 106 -4.50 10.05 -10.28
N GLY A 107 -4.98 10.50 -9.13
CA GLY A 107 -6.37 10.36 -8.71
C GLY A 107 -6.61 9.29 -7.64
N HIS A 108 -7.75 9.38 -6.96
CA HIS A 108 -8.15 8.49 -5.88
C HIS A 108 -9.53 7.89 -6.14
N PRO A 109 -9.63 6.84 -6.97
CA PRO A 109 -10.87 6.08 -7.12
C PRO A 109 -11.12 5.28 -5.84
N ILE A 110 -11.85 5.84 -4.89
CA ILE A 110 -11.95 5.38 -3.49
C ILE A 110 -12.23 3.87 -3.41
N GLY A 111 -13.20 3.38 -4.17
CA GLY A 111 -13.55 1.95 -4.17
C GLY A 111 -12.51 1.02 -4.82
N ALA A 112 -11.59 1.55 -5.62
CA ALA A 112 -10.56 0.78 -6.31
C ALA A 112 -9.15 1.01 -5.76
N SER A 113 -8.92 2.06 -4.97
CA SER A 113 -7.57 2.47 -4.57
C SER A 113 -6.77 1.40 -3.84
N GLY A 114 -7.41 0.56 -3.01
CA GLY A 114 -6.74 -0.56 -2.36
C GLY A 114 -6.13 -1.54 -3.36
N ALA A 115 -6.90 -1.99 -4.33
CA ALA A 115 -6.42 -2.85 -5.40
C ALA A 115 -5.42 -2.12 -6.31
N ARG A 116 -5.66 -0.84 -6.62
CA ARG A 116 -4.78 -0.03 -7.48
C ARG A 116 -3.36 0.08 -6.91
N VAL A 117 -3.21 0.46 -5.62
CA VAL A 117 -1.87 0.59 -5.01
C VAL A 117 -1.17 -0.78 -4.95
N LEU A 118 -1.91 -1.85 -4.67
CA LEU A 118 -1.34 -3.20 -4.66
C LEU A 118 -0.85 -3.62 -6.06
N VAL A 119 -1.65 -3.39 -7.09
CA VAL A 119 -1.28 -3.68 -8.49
C VAL A 119 -0.03 -2.88 -8.89
N SER A 120 0.00 -1.57 -8.58
CA SER A 120 1.18 -0.73 -8.84
C SER A 120 2.42 -1.29 -8.16
N LEU A 121 2.30 -1.68 -6.88
CA LEU A 121 3.41 -2.23 -6.10
C LEU A 121 3.95 -3.54 -6.71
N VAL A 122 3.07 -4.49 -7.05
CA VAL A 122 3.46 -5.79 -7.63
C VAL A 122 4.23 -5.58 -8.95
N HIS A 123 3.67 -4.79 -9.87
CA HIS A 123 4.31 -4.55 -11.15
C HIS A 123 5.63 -3.79 -11.02
N GLU A 124 5.72 -2.86 -10.07
CA GLU A 124 6.95 -2.10 -9.85
C GLU A 124 8.05 -2.93 -9.20
N LEU A 125 7.71 -3.85 -8.29
CA LEU A 125 8.67 -4.83 -7.77
C LEU A 125 9.26 -5.70 -8.90
N ILE A 126 8.42 -6.12 -9.85
CA ILE A 126 8.86 -6.90 -11.01
C ILE A 126 9.75 -6.04 -11.91
N ARG A 127 9.33 -4.82 -12.25
CA ARG A 127 10.04 -3.92 -13.16
C ARG A 127 11.44 -3.54 -12.65
N GLN A 128 11.58 -3.33 -11.34
CA GLN A 128 12.85 -2.96 -10.71
C GLN A 128 13.68 -4.14 -10.20
N ASP A 129 13.24 -5.38 -10.43
CA ASP A 129 13.86 -6.60 -9.86
C ASP A 129 14.02 -6.53 -8.33
N LYS A 130 13.00 -6.01 -7.66
CA LYS A 130 12.89 -5.89 -6.20
C LYS A 130 12.01 -7.00 -5.63
N ASN A 131 12.05 -7.18 -4.30
CA ASN A 131 11.39 -8.32 -3.66
C ASN A 131 10.28 -7.93 -2.70
N LYS A 132 10.58 -7.07 -1.71
CA LYS A 132 9.69 -6.82 -0.59
C LYS A 132 8.98 -5.48 -0.73
N GLY A 133 7.67 -5.50 -0.61
CA GLY A 133 6.88 -4.28 -0.69
C GLY A 133 5.75 -4.23 0.33
N ILE A 134 5.29 -3.02 0.60
CA ILE A 134 4.10 -2.77 1.42
C ILE A 134 3.16 -1.78 0.73
N ALA A 135 1.88 -2.10 0.75
CA ALA A 135 0.80 -1.20 0.35
C ALA A 135 0.01 -0.78 1.59
N THR A 136 -0.32 0.51 1.71
CA THR A 136 -1.07 1.03 2.87
C THR A 136 -1.99 2.19 2.50
N LEU A 137 -3.12 2.28 3.21
CA LEU A 137 -4.12 3.33 3.03
C LEU A 137 -4.73 3.73 4.38
N CYS A 138 -5.08 5.01 4.52
CA CYS A 138 -6.04 5.45 5.52
C CYS A 138 -7.46 5.23 5.00
N ILE A 139 -8.40 5.06 5.92
CA ILE A 139 -9.82 4.83 5.59
C ILE A 139 -10.67 5.75 6.44
N GLY A 140 -11.69 6.35 5.84
CA GLY A 140 -12.66 7.18 6.53
C GLY A 140 -13.30 6.46 7.72
N GLY A 141 -13.63 7.21 8.77
CA GLY A 141 -14.11 6.64 10.03
C GLY A 141 -13.02 6.25 11.02
N GLY A 142 -11.74 6.51 10.72
CA GLY A 142 -10.63 6.26 11.62
C GLY A 142 -10.07 4.84 11.49
N GLN A 143 -9.71 4.43 10.28
CA GLN A 143 -9.12 3.12 10.04
C GLN A 143 -7.83 3.24 9.21
N GLY A 144 -6.99 2.22 9.30
CA GLY A 144 -5.83 2.02 8.45
C GLY A 144 -5.69 0.55 8.05
N VAL A 145 -5.21 0.33 6.85
CA VAL A 145 -4.88 -1.02 6.35
C VAL A 145 -3.47 -1.03 5.78
N ALA A 146 -2.80 -2.16 5.91
CA ALA A 146 -1.51 -2.41 5.29
C ALA A 146 -1.37 -3.87 4.87
N MET A 147 -0.66 -4.12 3.77
CA MET A 147 -0.37 -5.45 3.26
C MET A 147 1.09 -5.55 2.83
N CYS A 148 1.81 -6.52 3.38
CA CYS A 148 3.16 -6.87 2.98
C CYS A 148 3.10 -7.96 1.91
N ILE A 149 3.81 -7.75 0.81
CA ILE A 149 3.93 -8.71 -0.27
C ILE A 149 5.40 -9.00 -0.57
N GLU A 150 5.67 -10.21 -1.04
CA GLU A 150 6.98 -10.64 -1.50
C GLU A 150 6.85 -11.19 -2.92
N ARG A 151 7.64 -10.62 -3.84
CA ARG A 151 7.67 -11.07 -5.24
C ARG A 151 8.18 -12.50 -5.31
N VAL A 152 7.58 -13.31 -6.16
CA VAL A 152 8.10 -14.63 -6.53
C VAL A 152 9.06 -14.46 -7.71
N LYS A 153 10.24 -15.06 -7.60
CA LYS A 153 11.29 -15.07 -8.65
C LYS A 153 11.23 -16.35 -9.46
#